data_cec9d96bea881a5c1b820a1559d494fd
#
_entry.id   cec9d96bea881a5c1b820a1559d494fd
#
_cell.length_a   1.000
_cell.length_b   1.000
_cell.length_c   1.000
_cell.angle_alpha   90.00
_cell.angle_beta   90.00
_cell.angle_gamma   90.00
#
_symmetry.space_group_name_H-M   'P 1'
#
loop_
_entity.id
_entity.type
_entity.pdbx_description
1 polymer ?
#
loop_
_entity_poly.entity_id
_entity_poly.type
_entity_poly.pdbx_seq_one_letter_code
_entity_poly.pdbx_strand_id
1 'polypeptide(L)'
;IFDLEEEYGSNGFLSTLQEYKKNYKADYMIIMDGPAHNSNQPTLTFGCRGIASCSITTYGSKLPQHSGHYGNYVANPVFRLSRLLTSMKSANGKVLIDDYYKGISISEEVSNILKSVPDKKEAINNALMIFKEESVGGNYQESLQYPSLNIRQIETSWKGKELKTIIPEYATAHIDVRLVEETDGKIQLEKIKKHNKAEGKVVLGRAPTKKK
;
A
#
# COMPACT_ATOMS: atom_id res chain seq x y z
N ILE A 1 6.78 24.30 16.57
CA ILE A 1 7.04 24.18 15.12
C ILE A 1 5.73 23.77 14.48
N PHE A 2 5.35 24.43 13.40
CA PHE A 2 4.21 24.06 12.58
C PHE A 2 4.74 23.62 11.22
N ASP A 3 4.45 22.39 10.82
CA ASP A 3 4.74 21.89 9.48
C ASP A 3 3.44 21.94 8.66
N LEU A 4 3.41 22.80 7.66
CA LEU A 4 2.25 22.99 6.77
C LEU A 4 2.29 22.11 5.52
N GLU A 5 3.37 21.33 5.34
CA GLU A 5 3.60 20.48 4.18
C GLU A 5 3.73 18.99 4.56
N GLU A 6 3.26 18.60 5.75
CA GLU A 6 3.40 17.22 6.23
C GLU A 6 2.81 16.22 5.23
N GLU A 7 1.58 16.47 4.77
CA GLU A 7 0.87 15.62 3.80
C GLU A 7 1.50 15.60 2.39
N TYR A 8 2.41 16.54 2.11
CA TYR A 8 3.19 16.61 0.87
C TYR A 8 4.65 16.12 1.05
N GLY A 9 4.96 15.55 2.23
CA GLY A 9 6.27 14.95 2.53
C GLY A 9 7.29 15.90 3.13
N SER A 10 6.86 17.04 3.68
CA SER A 10 7.71 17.95 4.51
C SER A 10 9.04 18.32 3.86
N ASN A 11 9.07 18.63 2.58
CA ASN A 11 10.30 18.77 1.78
C ASN A 11 11.32 19.78 2.33
N GLY A 12 10.86 20.86 2.97
CA GLY A 12 11.70 21.89 3.58
C GLY A 12 12.01 21.66 5.07
N PHE A 13 11.33 20.72 5.73
CA PHE A 13 11.34 20.60 7.19
C PHE A 13 12.72 20.25 7.77
N LEU A 14 13.36 19.23 7.21
CA LEU A 14 14.67 18.77 7.71
C LEU A 14 15.76 19.85 7.56
N SER A 15 15.79 20.56 6.42
CA SER A 15 16.74 21.64 6.19
C SER A 15 16.52 22.81 7.15
N THR A 16 15.27 23.16 7.40
CA THR A 16 14.89 24.20 8.37
C THR A 16 15.31 23.80 9.80
N LEU A 17 15.07 22.55 10.20
CA LEU A 17 15.52 22.07 11.50
C LEU A 17 17.05 22.13 11.64
N GLN A 18 17.80 21.79 10.59
CA GLN A 18 19.25 21.85 10.60
C GLN A 18 19.77 23.29 10.70
N GLU A 19 19.18 24.21 9.94
CA GLU A 19 19.53 25.63 9.94
C GLU A 19 19.32 26.27 11.32
N TYR A 20 18.17 26.01 11.93
CA TYR A 20 17.78 26.61 13.22
C TYR A 20 18.04 25.70 14.44
N LYS A 21 18.85 24.64 14.29
CA LYS A 21 19.14 23.66 15.34
C LYS A 21 19.52 24.28 16.69
N LYS A 22 20.26 25.39 16.67
CA LYS A 22 20.70 26.07 17.89
C LYS A 22 19.56 26.72 18.69
N ASN A 23 18.43 26.99 18.03
CA ASN A 23 17.26 27.61 18.65
C ASN A 23 16.31 26.55 19.27
N TYR A 24 16.48 25.27 18.90
CA TYR A 24 15.67 24.18 19.39
C TYR A 24 16.46 23.36 20.43
N LYS A 25 16.46 23.85 21.69
CA LYS A 25 16.95 23.08 22.83
C LYS A 25 15.73 22.54 23.57
N ALA A 26 15.57 21.24 23.56
CA ALA A 26 14.46 20.57 24.23
C ALA A 26 14.92 19.19 24.70
N ASP A 27 14.45 18.79 25.88
CA ASP A 27 14.68 17.44 26.40
C ASP A 27 13.66 16.46 25.87
N TYR A 28 12.50 16.96 25.45
CA TYR A 28 11.38 16.16 24.91
C TYR A 28 10.79 16.84 23.69
N MET A 29 10.32 16.02 22.76
CA MET A 29 9.53 16.44 21.60
C MET A 29 8.16 15.77 21.67
N ILE A 30 7.10 16.56 21.62
CA ILE A 30 5.73 16.08 21.56
C ILE A 30 5.19 16.40 20.17
N ILE A 31 4.82 15.36 19.42
CA ILE A 31 4.18 15.50 18.12
C ILE A 31 2.67 15.46 18.35
N MET A 32 2.01 16.59 18.07
CA MET A 32 0.55 16.73 18.22
C MET A 32 -0.09 16.56 16.86
N ASP A 33 -0.03 15.34 16.35
CA ASP A 33 -0.55 14.94 15.05
C ASP A 33 -1.30 13.62 15.16
N GLY A 34 -2.18 13.38 14.19
CA GLY A 34 -3.00 12.19 14.11
C GLY A 34 -4.46 12.40 14.54
N PRO A 35 -5.35 11.53 14.06
CA PRO A 35 -6.77 11.63 14.40
C PRO A 35 -7.02 11.23 15.85
N ALA A 36 -7.97 11.91 16.49
CA ALA A 36 -8.55 11.42 17.74
C ALA A 36 -9.24 10.07 17.48
N HIS A 37 -9.23 9.19 18.50
CA HIS A 37 -9.99 7.94 18.42
C HIS A 37 -11.48 8.22 18.20
N ASN A 38 -12.15 7.38 17.42
CA ASN A 38 -13.59 7.55 17.07
C ASN A 38 -14.53 7.60 18.28
N SER A 39 -14.12 7.08 19.43
CA SER A 39 -14.85 7.20 20.68
C SER A 39 -14.75 8.58 21.33
N ASN A 40 -13.93 9.48 20.79
CA ASN A 40 -13.56 10.78 21.38
C ASN A 40 -12.98 10.66 22.82
N GLN A 41 -12.37 9.52 23.13
CA GLN A 41 -11.68 9.28 24.39
C GLN A 41 -10.21 9.70 24.25
N PRO A 42 -9.55 10.16 25.32
CA PRO A 42 -8.12 10.39 25.34
C PRO A 42 -7.40 9.11 24.90
N THR A 43 -6.48 9.25 23.93
CA THR A 43 -5.81 8.12 23.31
C THR A 43 -4.29 8.31 23.40
N LEU A 44 -3.60 7.26 23.84
CA LEU A 44 -2.15 7.18 23.79
C LEU A 44 -1.74 6.18 22.72
N THR A 45 -0.99 6.65 21.73
CA THR A 45 -0.48 5.84 20.62
C THR A 45 0.96 5.43 20.91
N PHE A 46 1.23 4.13 20.99
CA PHE A 46 2.57 3.61 21.32
C PHE A 46 3.47 3.41 20.09
N GLY A 47 2.97 3.58 18.90
CA GLY A 47 3.77 3.45 17.69
C GLY A 47 2.95 3.68 16.43
N CYS A 48 3.66 3.82 15.31
CA CYS A 48 3.08 4.00 14.00
C CYS A 48 3.51 2.86 13.08
N ARG A 49 2.64 2.50 12.13
CA ARG A 49 2.96 1.52 11.10
C ARG A 49 3.95 2.10 10.10
N GLY A 50 4.98 1.32 9.78
CA GLY A 50 5.90 1.66 8.70
C GLY A 50 5.24 1.56 7.32
N ILE A 51 5.97 1.98 6.29
CA ILE A 51 5.53 1.88 4.90
C ILE A 51 6.69 1.46 3.98
N ALA A 52 6.39 0.57 3.05
CA ALA A 52 7.22 0.29 1.89
C ALA A 52 6.37 0.41 0.62
N SER A 53 6.93 0.91 -0.46
CA SER A 53 6.20 1.13 -1.70
C SER A 53 6.93 0.53 -2.89
N CYS A 54 6.17 0.01 -3.86
CA CYS A 54 6.70 -0.40 -5.15
C CYS A 54 5.70 -0.14 -6.28
N SER A 55 6.20 -0.22 -7.51
CA SER A 55 5.35 -0.19 -8.70
C SER A 55 5.57 -1.47 -9.49
N ILE A 56 4.47 -2.05 -9.97
CA ILE A 56 4.47 -3.23 -10.83
C ILE A 56 3.93 -2.83 -12.18
N THR A 57 4.74 -3.00 -13.22
CA THR A 57 4.36 -2.70 -14.60
C THR A 57 4.33 -3.97 -15.42
N THR A 58 3.24 -4.18 -16.12
CA THR A 58 3.10 -5.22 -17.14
C THR A 58 3.11 -4.57 -18.52
N TYR A 59 3.77 -5.22 -19.46
CA TYR A 59 3.94 -4.71 -20.82
C TYR A 59 3.13 -5.53 -21.82
N GLY A 60 2.54 -4.83 -22.80
CA GLY A 60 1.86 -5.39 -23.97
C GLY A 60 2.73 -5.30 -25.23
N SER A 61 2.16 -4.74 -26.29
CA SER A 61 2.85 -4.45 -27.55
C SER A 61 3.81 -3.26 -27.42
N LYS A 62 4.69 -3.11 -28.40
CA LYS A 62 5.66 -2.01 -28.43
C LYS A 62 5.01 -0.62 -28.53
N LEU A 63 3.87 -0.54 -29.20
CA LEU A 63 3.07 0.67 -29.42
C LEU A 63 1.60 0.35 -29.08
N PRO A 64 0.78 1.36 -28.70
CA PRO A 64 -0.64 1.13 -28.50
C PRO A 64 -1.27 0.64 -29.82
N GLN A 65 -2.20 -0.28 -29.71
CA GLN A 65 -2.84 -0.90 -30.88
C GLN A 65 -4.33 -0.58 -30.89
N HIS A 66 -4.90 -0.40 -32.09
CA HIS A 66 -6.34 -0.24 -32.26
C HIS A 66 -7.05 -1.55 -31.89
N SER A 67 -7.97 -1.52 -30.91
CA SER A 67 -8.62 -2.73 -30.40
C SER A 67 -9.52 -3.42 -31.43
N GLY A 68 -10.09 -2.67 -32.37
CA GLY A 68 -10.87 -3.22 -33.48
C GLY A 68 -10.06 -4.05 -34.49
N HIS A 69 -8.74 -3.76 -34.61
CA HIS A 69 -7.87 -4.52 -35.51
C HIS A 69 -7.10 -5.63 -34.80
N TYR A 70 -6.72 -5.41 -33.54
CA TYR A 70 -5.81 -6.29 -32.82
C TYR A 70 -6.40 -6.88 -31.53
N GLY A 71 -7.69 -6.64 -31.27
CA GLY A 71 -8.43 -7.35 -30.22
C GLY A 71 -8.36 -8.86 -30.45
N ASN A 72 -8.27 -9.66 -29.39
CA ASN A 72 -8.06 -11.11 -29.40
C ASN A 72 -6.70 -11.58 -29.94
N TYR A 73 -5.90 -10.69 -30.55
CA TYR A 73 -4.57 -11.02 -31.05
C TYR A 73 -3.48 -10.47 -30.13
N VAL A 74 -3.54 -9.19 -29.77
CA VAL A 74 -2.58 -8.54 -28.85
C VAL A 74 -3.07 -8.67 -27.43
N ALA A 75 -2.23 -9.26 -26.58
CA ALA A 75 -2.56 -9.40 -25.16
C ALA A 75 -2.57 -8.04 -24.46
N ASN A 76 -3.68 -7.71 -23.81
CA ASN A 76 -3.86 -6.46 -23.08
C ASN A 76 -3.10 -6.52 -21.73
N PRO A 77 -2.17 -5.56 -21.46
CA PRO A 77 -1.40 -5.54 -20.24
C PRO A 77 -2.25 -5.29 -18.97
N VAL A 78 -3.40 -4.63 -19.10
CA VAL A 78 -4.31 -4.43 -17.97
C VAL A 78 -4.81 -5.76 -17.42
N PHE A 79 -5.25 -6.68 -18.29
CA PHE A 79 -5.68 -8.02 -17.86
C PHE A 79 -4.53 -8.85 -17.27
N ARG A 80 -3.30 -8.68 -17.79
CA ARG A 80 -2.12 -9.33 -17.21
C ARG A 80 -1.85 -8.81 -15.80
N LEU A 81 -1.91 -7.48 -15.61
CA LEU A 81 -1.73 -6.84 -14.32
C LEU A 81 -2.81 -7.28 -13.33
N SER A 82 -4.09 -7.26 -13.75
CA SER A 82 -5.22 -7.64 -12.91
C SER A 82 -5.08 -9.08 -12.38
N ARG A 83 -4.71 -10.05 -13.25
CA ARG A 83 -4.46 -11.42 -12.81
C ARG A 83 -3.35 -11.52 -11.77
N LEU A 84 -2.26 -10.78 -11.99
CA LEU A 84 -1.15 -10.73 -11.05
C LEU A 84 -1.56 -10.15 -9.71
N LEU A 85 -2.29 -9.03 -9.71
CA LEU A 85 -2.78 -8.40 -8.49
C LEU A 85 -3.77 -9.31 -7.74
N THR A 86 -4.66 -9.99 -8.47
CA THR A 86 -5.63 -10.93 -7.88
C THR A 86 -4.93 -12.15 -7.28
N SER A 87 -3.78 -12.60 -7.81
CA SER A 87 -3.02 -13.71 -7.22
C SER A 87 -2.35 -13.34 -5.89
N MET A 88 -2.14 -12.04 -5.62
CA MET A 88 -1.49 -11.57 -4.39
C MET A 88 -2.42 -11.49 -3.19
N LYS A 89 -3.72 -11.32 -3.39
CA LYS A 89 -4.67 -11.05 -2.31
C LYS A 89 -5.99 -11.78 -2.56
N SER A 90 -6.50 -12.46 -1.54
CA SER A 90 -7.77 -13.18 -1.62
C SER A 90 -8.96 -12.21 -1.60
N ALA A 91 -10.14 -12.71 -1.98
CA ALA A 91 -11.40 -11.96 -1.90
C ALA A 91 -11.77 -11.52 -0.46
N ASN A 92 -11.18 -12.16 0.56
CA ASN A 92 -11.38 -11.82 1.97
C ASN A 92 -10.30 -10.87 2.50
N GLY A 93 -9.43 -10.33 1.64
CA GLY A 93 -8.40 -9.38 2.03
C GLY A 93 -7.08 -9.98 2.53
N LYS A 94 -7.00 -11.30 2.71
CA LYS A 94 -5.76 -11.96 3.13
C LYS A 94 -4.74 -11.96 1.99
N VAL A 95 -3.51 -11.53 2.28
CA VAL A 95 -2.41 -11.59 1.31
C VAL A 95 -1.97 -13.04 1.13
N LEU A 96 -1.87 -13.48 -0.12
CA LEU A 96 -1.56 -14.86 -0.53
C LEU A 96 -0.09 -15.08 -0.89
N ILE A 97 0.74 -14.05 -0.77
CA ILE A 97 2.17 -14.13 -1.00
C ILE A 97 2.80 -15.01 0.08
N ASP A 98 3.64 -15.97 -0.31
CA ASP A 98 4.31 -16.88 0.61
C ASP A 98 5.04 -16.12 1.72
N ASP A 99 4.94 -16.62 2.94
CA ASP A 99 5.58 -16.09 4.14
C ASP A 99 5.22 -14.60 4.46
N TYR A 100 4.17 -14.03 3.86
CA TYR A 100 3.84 -12.61 4.03
C TYR A 100 3.64 -12.20 5.48
N TYR A 101 3.00 -13.07 6.27
CA TYR A 101 2.71 -12.86 7.69
C TYR A 101 3.66 -13.62 8.63
N LYS A 102 4.75 -14.19 8.10
CA LYS A 102 5.69 -15.00 8.90
C LYS A 102 6.38 -14.15 9.96
N GLY A 103 6.44 -14.68 11.17
CA GLY A 103 7.08 -14.03 12.32
C GLY A 103 6.14 -13.16 13.15
N ILE A 104 4.91 -12.91 12.67
CA ILE A 104 3.94 -12.10 13.42
C ILE A 104 3.28 -13.00 14.46
N SER A 105 3.35 -12.56 15.70
CA SER A 105 2.72 -13.23 16.84
C SER A 105 2.11 -12.19 17.77
N ILE A 106 0.83 -12.30 18.01
CA ILE A 106 0.10 -11.44 18.95
C ILE A 106 -0.06 -12.23 20.24
N SER A 107 0.58 -11.80 21.32
CA SER A 107 0.44 -12.43 22.63
C SER A 107 -1.00 -12.31 23.15
N GLU A 108 -1.37 -13.19 24.08
CA GLU A 108 -2.69 -13.12 24.71
C GLU A 108 -2.89 -11.79 25.44
N GLU A 109 -1.87 -11.28 26.11
CA GLU A 109 -1.88 -10.00 26.78
C GLU A 109 -2.19 -8.85 25.79
N VAL A 110 -1.46 -8.78 24.67
CA VAL A 110 -1.69 -7.78 23.62
C VAL A 110 -3.08 -7.94 23.01
N SER A 111 -3.52 -9.18 22.72
CA SER A 111 -4.87 -9.43 22.19
C SER A 111 -5.97 -8.94 23.14
N ASN A 112 -5.80 -9.10 24.46
CA ASN A 112 -6.74 -8.61 25.45
C ASN A 112 -6.78 -7.08 25.51
N ILE A 113 -5.63 -6.41 25.40
CA ILE A 113 -5.55 -4.95 25.31
C ILE A 113 -6.27 -4.47 24.03
N LEU A 114 -6.00 -5.07 22.89
CA LEU A 114 -6.63 -4.69 21.62
C LEU A 114 -8.16 -4.87 21.64
N LYS A 115 -8.67 -5.89 22.32
CA LYS A 115 -10.10 -6.11 22.53
C LYS A 115 -10.75 -5.10 23.47
N SER A 116 -9.98 -4.49 24.37
CA SER A 116 -10.48 -3.47 25.31
C SER A 116 -10.66 -2.10 24.68
N VAL A 117 -10.08 -1.86 23.49
CA VAL A 117 -10.29 -0.61 22.75
C VAL A 117 -11.75 -0.48 22.35
N PRO A 118 -12.41 0.65 22.62
CA PRO A 118 -13.87 0.80 22.45
C PRO A 118 -14.27 1.03 20.97
N ASP A 119 -13.76 0.21 20.07
CA ASP A 119 -14.15 0.22 18.66
C ASP A 119 -15.55 -0.40 18.50
N LYS A 120 -16.46 0.38 17.95
CA LYS A 120 -17.78 -0.13 17.58
C LYS A 120 -17.78 -0.44 16.09
N LYS A 121 -17.68 -1.72 15.75
CA LYS A 121 -17.61 -2.23 14.37
C LYS A 121 -18.71 -1.62 13.49
N GLU A 122 -19.95 -1.63 13.95
CA GLU A 122 -21.09 -1.08 13.20
C GLU A 122 -20.94 0.43 12.99
N ALA A 123 -20.42 1.16 13.97
CA ALA A 123 -20.18 2.59 13.83
C ALA A 123 -19.09 2.89 12.80
N ILE A 124 -18.01 2.11 12.80
CA ILE A 124 -16.93 2.21 11.80
C ILE A 124 -17.48 1.91 10.41
N ASN A 125 -18.19 0.80 10.24
CA ASN A 125 -18.74 0.38 8.96
C ASN A 125 -19.73 1.39 8.40
N ASN A 126 -20.60 1.95 9.23
CA ASN A 126 -21.54 2.97 8.85
C ASN A 126 -20.84 4.28 8.45
N ALA A 127 -19.84 4.71 9.21
CA ALA A 127 -19.07 5.91 8.89
C ALA A 127 -18.29 5.79 7.57
N LEU A 128 -17.78 4.59 7.28
CA LEU A 128 -17.04 4.28 6.05
C LEU A 128 -17.93 3.80 4.90
N MET A 129 -19.25 3.60 5.12
CA MET A 129 -20.21 3.06 4.16
C MET A 129 -19.78 1.72 3.55
N ILE A 130 -19.18 0.83 4.37
CA ILE A 130 -18.78 -0.51 3.95
C ILE A 130 -19.77 -1.56 4.44
N PHE A 131 -20.05 -2.56 3.57
CA PHE A 131 -20.95 -3.67 3.90
C PHE A 131 -20.23 -4.87 4.51
N LYS A 132 -18.92 -5.00 4.20
CA LYS A 132 -18.10 -6.12 4.67
C LYS A 132 -16.64 -5.69 4.78
N GLU A 133 -16.03 -6.05 5.89
CA GLU A 133 -14.62 -5.86 6.14
C GLU A 133 -13.76 -6.94 5.49
N GLU A 134 -12.46 -6.67 5.34
CA GLU A 134 -11.46 -7.69 5.09
C GLU A 134 -11.23 -8.53 6.37
N SER A 135 -10.99 -9.82 6.22
CA SER A 135 -10.85 -10.78 7.33
C SER A 135 -9.37 -11.04 7.66
N VAL A 136 -8.66 -9.99 8.06
CA VAL A 136 -7.29 -10.10 8.59
C VAL A 136 -7.33 -9.66 10.05
N GLY A 137 -7.00 -10.59 10.97
CA GLY A 137 -7.20 -10.37 12.41
C GLY A 137 -8.65 -10.59 12.85
N GLY A 138 -8.88 -10.63 14.15
CA GLY A 138 -10.19 -10.89 14.78
C GLY A 138 -11.05 -9.64 14.98
N ASN A 139 -10.44 -8.45 14.98
CA ASN A 139 -11.11 -7.16 15.11
C ASN A 139 -10.30 -6.06 14.43
N TYR A 140 -10.80 -4.81 14.44
CA TYR A 140 -10.15 -3.67 13.80
C TYR A 140 -8.73 -3.43 14.32
N GLN A 141 -8.54 -3.39 15.65
CA GLN A 141 -7.22 -3.14 16.25
C GLN A 141 -6.24 -4.26 15.95
N GLU A 142 -6.70 -5.52 15.99
CA GLU A 142 -5.85 -6.65 15.63
C GLU A 142 -5.47 -6.63 14.16
N SER A 143 -6.35 -6.19 13.26
CA SER A 143 -6.04 -6.07 11.83
C SER A 143 -4.87 -5.11 11.56
N LEU A 144 -4.67 -4.12 12.41
CA LEU A 144 -3.56 -3.16 12.32
C LEU A 144 -2.21 -3.77 12.73
N GLN A 145 -2.21 -4.91 13.43
CA GLN A 145 -1.01 -5.64 13.83
C GLN A 145 -0.45 -6.56 12.73
N TYR A 146 -1.08 -6.56 11.56
CA TYR A 146 -0.61 -7.30 10.39
C TYR A 146 -0.16 -6.35 9.27
N PRO A 147 0.88 -6.72 8.47
CA PRO A 147 1.22 -5.93 7.30
C PRO A 147 0.07 -5.98 6.29
N SER A 148 -0.22 -4.86 5.66
CA SER A 148 -1.24 -4.78 4.61
C SER A 148 -0.60 -4.57 3.24
N LEU A 149 -1.31 -4.99 2.19
CA LEU A 149 -0.96 -4.74 0.80
C LEU A 149 -2.14 -4.01 0.15
N ASN A 150 -1.89 -2.77 -0.30
CA ASN A 150 -2.90 -1.93 -0.93
C ASN A 150 -2.43 -1.43 -2.30
N ILE A 151 -3.38 -1.24 -3.19
CA ILE A 151 -3.15 -0.62 -4.49
C ILE A 151 -3.62 0.83 -4.39
N ARG A 152 -2.68 1.77 -4.47
CA ARG A 152 -2.98 3.20 -4.39
C ARG A 152 -3.51 3.77 -5.70
N GLN A 153 -2.99 3.23 -6.83
CA GLN A 153 -3.31 3.72 -8.16
C GLN A 153 -3.05 2.63 -9.19
N ILE A 154 -3.87 2.61 -10.23
CA ILE A 154 -3.61 1.85 -11.45
C ILE A 154 -3.64 2.85 -12.61
N GLU A 155 -2.62 2.79 -13.46
CA GLU A 155 -2.52 3.63 -14.65
C GLU A 155 -2.11 2.82 -15.89
N THR A 156 -2.38 3.39 -17.06
CA THR A 156 -1.94 2.82 -18.35
C THR A 156 -1.08 3.82 -19.11
N SER A 157 -0.56 3.42 -20.26
CA SER A 157 0.20 4.32 -21.14
C SER A 157 -0.62 5.50 -21.65
N TRP A 158 -1.96 5.37 -21.68
CA TRP A 158 -2.85 6.46 -22.07
C TRP A 158 -3.28 7.28 -20.86
N LYS A 159 -2.93 8.57 -20.86
CA LYS A 159 -3.24 9.54 -19.78
C LYS A 159 -4.16 10.68 -20.26
N GLY A 160 -4.70 10.59 -21.47
CA GLY A 160 -5.62 11.60 -22.02
C GLY A 160 -7.01 11.56 -21.38
N LYS A 161 -7.73 12.69 -21.45
CA LYS A 161 -9.11 12.79 -20.95
C LYS A 161 -10.13 12.06 -21.83
N GLU A 162 -9.83 11.92 -23.12
CA GLU A 162 -10.71 11.26 -24.07
C GLU A 162 -10.55 9.75 -24.05
N LEU A 163 -11.66 9.03 -24.14
CA LEU A 163 -11.63 7.57 -24.33
C LEU A 163 -11.14 7.24 -25.73
N LYS A 164 -10.21 6.30 -25.84
CA LYS A 164 -9.73 5.77 -27.13
C LYS A 164 -9.90 4.27 -27.19
N THR A 165 -10.23 3.75 -28.37
CA THR A 165 -10.37 2.31 -28.66
C THR A 165 -9.00 1.67 -28.86
N ILE A 166 -8.16 1.66 -27.82
CA ILE A 166 -6.79 1.16 -27.88
C ILE A 166 -6.53 0.05 -26.85
N ILE A 167 -5.61 -0.84 -27.20
CA ILE A 167 -4.93 -1.73 -26.29
C ILE A 167 -3.63 -1.00 -25.87
N PRO A 168 -3.46 -0.64 -24.59
CA PRO A 168 -2.32 0.14 -24.14
C PRO A 168 -1.01 -0.66 -24.25
N GLU A 169 0.13 0.05 -24.26
CA GLU A 169 1.48 -0.55 -24.28
C GLU A 169 1.84 -1.19 -22.95
N TYR A 170 1.40 -0.58 -21.85
CA TYR A 170 1.65 -1.05 -20.49
C TYR A 170 0.52 -0.66 -19.54
N ALA A 171 0.50 -1.34 -18.41
CA ALA A 171 -0.30 -0.98 -17.25
C ALA A 171 0.58 -1.08 -16.00
N THR A 172 0.42 -0.12 -15.09
CA THR A 172 1.19 -0.03 -13.85
C THR A 172 0.25 0.03 -12.65
N ALA A 173 0.55 -0.74 -11.62
CA ALA A 173 -0.05 -0.60 -10.29
C ALA A 173 1.00 -0.03 -9.32
N HIS A 174 0.61 0.98 -8.56
CA HIS A 174 1.39 1.53 -7.46
C HIS A 174 0.87 0.93 -6.16
N ILE A 175 1.74 0.23 -5.45
CA ILE A 175 1.42 -0.56 -4.27
C ILE A 175 2.09 0.06 -3.06
N ASP A 176 1.37 0.13 -1.94
CA ASP A 176 1.94 0.33 -0.63
C ASP A 176 1.71 -0.88 0.27
N VAL A 177 2.72 -1.14 1.08
CA VAL A 177 2.74 -2.16 2.11
C VAL A 177 2.89 -1.46 3.45
N ARG A 178 1.86 -1.53 4.30
CA ARG A 178 2.02 -1.06 5.67
C ARG A 178 2.76 -2.13 6.46
N LEU A 179 3.76 -1.69 7.21
CA LEU A 179 4.65 -2.58 7.97
C LEU A 179 4.28 -2.55 9.45
N VAL A 180 4.58 -3.65 10.12
CA VAL A 180 4.54 -3.79 11.58
C VAL A 180 5.93 -4.09 12.10
N GLU A 181 6.14 -4.10 13.39
CA GLU A 181 7.46 -4.22 14.02
C GLU A 181 8.25 -5.43 13.50
N GLU A 182 7.58 -6.58 13.32
CA GLU A 182 8.21 -7.82 12.87
C GLU A 182 8.49 -7.86 11.36
N THR A 183 8.15 -6.81 10.62
CA THR A 183 8.28 -6.81 9.15
C THR A 183 9.30 -5.80 8.65
N ASP A 184 10.30 -6.30 7.93
CA ASP A 184 11.26 -5.47 7.18
C ASP A 184 10.72 -5.15 5.79
N GLY A 185 10.73 -3.87 5.43
CA GLY A 185 10.20 -3.40 4.15
C GLY A 185 10.91 -3.98 2.92
N LYS A 186 12.23 -4.16 2.99
CA LYS A 186 13.01 -4.75 1.89
C LYS A 186 12.65 -6.23 1.72
N ILE A 187 12.50 -6.95 2.83
CA ILE A 187 12.10 -8.37 2.81
C ILE A 187 10.69 -8.50 2.22
N GLN A 188 9.74 -7.64 2.60
CA GLN A 188 8.38 -7.69 2.04
C GLN A 188 8.37 -7.42 0.53
N LEU A 189 9.16 -6.45 0.06
CA LEU A 189 9.29 -6.18 -1.38
C LEU A 189 9.95 -7.35 -2.14
N GLU A 190 10.92 -8.05 -1.55
CA GLU A 190 11.50 -9.26 -2.16
C GLU A 190 10.49 -10.42 -2.21
N LYS A 191 9.61 -10.59 -1.20
CA LYS A 191 8.51 -11.57 -1.26
C LYS A 191 7.56 -11.27 -2.44
N ILE A 192 7.20 -10.01 -2.65
CA ILE A 192 6.41 -9.57 -3.81
C ILE A 192 7.11 -9.92 -5.12
N LYS A 193 8.41 -9.63 -5.23
CA LYS A 193 9.20 -9.97 -6.43
C LYS A 193 9.26 -11.48 -6.67
N LYS A 194 9.43 -12.28 -5.62
CA LYS A 194 9.44 -13.74 -5.70
C LYS A 194 8.09 -14.27 -6.19
N HIS A 195 6.99 -13.78 -5.65
CA HIS A 195 5.64 -14.12 -6.08
C HIS A 195 5.45 -13.83 -7.58
N ASN A 196 5.85 -12.63 -8.04
CA ASN A 196 5.77 -12.26 -9.46
C ASN A 196 6.55 -13.22 -10.36
N LYS A 197 7.72 -13.71 -9.93
CA LYS A 197 8.50 -14.69 -10.67
C LYS A 197 7.81 -16.06 -10.71
N ALA A 198 7.23 -16.51 -9.60
CA ALA A 198 6.48 -17.76 -9.52
C ALA A 198 5.27 -17.76 -10.44
N GLU A 199 4.60 -16.59 -10.61
CA GLU A 199 3.52 -16.38 -11.57
C GLU A 199 3.99 -16.29 -13.05
N GLY A 200 5.23 -16.70 -13.32
CA GLY A 200 5.80 -16.71 -14.66
C GLY A 200 6.12 -15.33 -15.24
N LYS A 201 6.31 -14.32 -14.39
CA LYS A 201 6.67 -12.96 -14.82
C LYS A 201 8.18 -12.73 -14.75
N VAL A 202 8.72 -12.08 -15.76
CA VAL A 202 10.10 -11.60 -15.74
C VAL A 202 10.15 -10.32 -14.92
N VAL A 203 10.91 -10.32 -13.84
CA VAL A 203 11.10 -9.14 -12.99
C VAL A 203 12.31 -8.36 -13.50
N LEU A 204 12.06 -7.17 -14.03
CA LEU A 204 13.10 -6.23 -14.49
C LEU A 204 13.26 -5.13 -13.44
N GLY A 205 14.51 -4.76 -13.14
CA GLY A 205 14.82 -3.62 -12.27
C GLY A 205 14.58 -2.26 -12.94
N ARG A 206 14.34 -2.25 -14.25
CA ARG A 206 14.05 -1.05 -15.05
C ARG A 206 13.11 -1.39 -16.20
N ALA A 207 12.46 -0.37 -16.77
CA ALA A 207 11.67 -0.53 -17.98
C ALA A 207 12.50 -1.09 -19.14
N PRO A 208 11.93 -1.98 -19.98
CA PRO A 208 12.62 -2.43 -21.19
C PRO A 208 12.94 -1.25 -22.10
N THR A 209 14.16 -1.19 -22.60
CA THR A 209 14.52 -0.18 -23.60
C THR A 209 13.90 -0.55 -24.95
N LYS A 210 13.30 0.42 -25.63
CA LYS A 210 12.94 0.25 -27.05
C LYS A 210 14.26 0.06 -27.82
N LYS A 211 14.57 -1.16 -28.28
CA LYS A 211 15.62 -1.31 -29.29
C LYS A 211 15.19 -0.52 -30.52
N LYS A 212 16.03 0.41 -30.98
CA LYS A 212 15.84 1.16 -32.22
C LYS A 212 15.79 0.22 -33.41
#